data_853e2f97d45bf5463efc25d6231e5a88
#
_entry.id   853e2f97d45bf5463efc25d6231e5a88
#
_cell.length_a   1.000
_cell.length_b   1.000
_cell.length_c   1.000
_cell.angle_alpha   90.00
_cell.angle_beta   90.00
_cell.angle_gamma   90.00
#
_symmetry.space_group_name_H-M   'P 1'
#
loop_
_entity.id
_entity.type
_entity.pdbx_description
1 polymer ?
#
loop_
_entity_poly.entity_id
_entity_poly.type
_entity_poly.pdbx_seq_one_letter_code
_entity_poly.pdbx_strand_id
1 'polypeptide(L)'
;GEIRPGYMFTDTGFWDTFRCLFPFVNLIYPSMGEKMQEGLLNTYLESGFFPEWASPGHRGCMVGNNSASVVADAFMKNVTKADAEKMYEGLLKGANSVHPRVSTTGRRGYEYYNKLGYVPYDVKINENAARTLEYAYDDWCIYRMGEKLGRPAEELELYKSRSQNYRNLFDPETKLMRGKNADGTFQTPFNPFKWGDAFTEGNSWHYTWSVFHDVQGLADLMGGRKMFVSMLDSVFNLPPIFDDSYYGGVIHEIREMEIANMGNYAHGNQPIQHMIYLYNYAGEPWKAQYWLREVMNRLYFATPDGYCGDEDNGQTSAWYVFTALGFYPVCPGSNEYVMGAPYFKKATITLENGKKLEISAPKNSDANRYIRSLNYNGKNYTKNYLNHFDLLKGGRLVFDMDNKPNKGRGINESDFPYSFSRDNK
;
A
#
# COMPACT_ATOMS: atom_id res chain seq x y z
N GLY A 1 -13.20 23.07 -26.59
CA GLY A 1 -12.34 21.91 -26.78
C GLY A 1 -12.97 20.90 -27.72
N GLU A 2 -12.18 20.02 -28.25
CA GLU A 2 -12.67 18.93 -29.11
C GLU A 2 -13.29 17.84 -28.24
N ILE A 3 -14.46 17.33 -28.62
CA ILE A 3 -15.10 16.19 -27.98
C ILE A 3 -14.52 14.92 -28.60
N ARG A 4 -13.97 14.03 -27.77
CA ARG A 4 -13.42 12.76 -28.20
C ARG A 4 -14.20 11.60 -27.57
N PRO A 5 -14.32 10.45 -28.26
CA PRO A 5 -14.94 9.26 -27.67
C PRO A 5 -14.03 8.64 -26.59
N GLY A 6 -14.62 7.90 -25.65
CA GLY A 6 -13.89 7.19 -24.62
C GLY A 6 -14.17 7.73 -23.21
N TYR A 7 -13.43 7.22 -22.24
CA TYR A 7 -13.57 7.59 -20.83
C TYR A 7 -12.42 8.48 -20.39
N MET A 8 -12.70 9.34 -19.43
CA MET A 8 -11.72 10.09 -18.65
C MET A 8 -12.30 10.30 -17.27
N PHE A 9 -11.52 10.02 -16.24
CA PHE A 9 -11.92 10.18 -14.84
C PHE A 9 -11.09 11.27 -14.20
N THR A 10 -11.66 11.93 -13.20
CA THR A 10 -11.03 13.05 -12.49
C THR A 10 -11.30 12.96 -11.00
N ASP A 11 -10.73 13.89 -10.23
CA ASP A 11 -10.88 14.05 -8.79
C ASP A 11 -10.43 12.81 -8.00
N THR A 12 -9.23 12.31 -8.33
CA THR A 12 -8.57 11.24 -7.61
C THR A 12 -7.05 11.43 -7.56
N GLY A 13 -6.46 11.19 -6.40
CA GLY A 13 -5.03 11.13 -6.16
C GLY A 13 -4.56 9.70 -6.00
N PHE A 14 -3.53 9.31 -6.75
CA PHE A 14 -3.08 7.92 -6.70
C PHE A 14 -2.21 7.60 -5.49
N TRP A 15 -1.55 8.61 -4.90
CA TRP A 15 -0.84 8.43 -3.65
C TRP A 15 -1.74 7.88 -2.52
N ASP A 16 -3.00 8.34 -2.48
CA ASP A 16 -4.01 7.84 -1.55
C ASP A 16 -4.54 6.48 -2.00
N THR A 17 -5.00 6.41 -3.24
CA THR A 17 -5.96 5.40 -3.71
C THR A 17 -5.35 4.13 -4.30
N PHE A 18 -4.04 4.13 -4.65
CA PHE A 18 -3.38 2.92 -5.15
C PHE A 18 -3.41 1.80 -4.13
N ARG A 19 -3.42 2.13 -2.85
CA ARG A 19 -3.22 1.22 -1.72
C ARG A 19 -4.32 0.19 -1.62
N CYS A 20 -5.59 0.61 -1.68
CA CYS A 20 -6.68 -0.37 -1.68
C CYS A 20 -7.93 0.02 -2.48
N LEU A 21 -8.18 1.29 -2.81
CA LEU A 21 -9.35 1.62 -3.61
C LEU A 21 -9.30 0.97 -4.99
N PHE A 22 -8.18 1.14 -5.74
CA PHE A 22 -8.07 0.51 -7.06
C PHE A 22 -8.07 -1.02 -6.99
N PRO A 23 -7.37 -1.69 -6.06
CA PRO A 23 -7.55 -3.12 -5.82
C PRO A 23 -8.99 -3.53 -5.48
N PHE A 24 -9.75 -2.70 -4.75
CA PHE A 24 -11.16 -2.93 -4.47
C PHE A 24 -12.00 -2.88 -5.74
N VAL A 25 -11.81 -1.84 -6.55
CA VAL A 25 -12.48 -1.71 -7.86
C VAL A 25 -12.14 -2.91 -8.75
N ASN A 26 -10.88 -3.32 -8.82
CA ASN A 26 -10.43 -4.46 -9.62
C ASN A 26 -11.03 -5.80 -9.16
N LEU A 27 -11.39 -5.94 -7.89
CA LEU A 27 -12.01 -7.16 -7.36
C LEU A 27 -13.55 -7.12 -7.49
N ILE A 28 -14.18 -6.01 -7.14
CA ILE A 28 -15.63 -5.93 -6.96
C ILE A 28 -16.33 -5.33 -8.18
N TYR A 29 -15.70 -4.35 -8.84
CA TYR A 29 -16.24 -3.60 -9.98
C TYR A 29 -15.28 -3.59 -11.18
N PRO A 30 -14.79 -4.75 -11.66
CA PRO A 30 -13.78 -4.82 -12.72
C PRO A 30 -14.21 -4.14 -14.02
N SER A 31 -15.52 -4.08 -14.34
CA SER A 31 -16.02 -3.34 -15.50
C SER A 31 -15.82 -1.83 -15.38
N MET A 32 -15.87 -1.27 -14.17
CA MET A 32 -15.50 0.12 -13.91
C MET A 32 -13.99 0.30 -13.95
N GLY A 33 -13.23 -0.65 -13.38
CA GLY A 33 -11.77 -0.68 -13.45
C GLY A 33 -11.27 -0.64 -14.90
N GLU A 34 -11.86 -1.40 -15.79
CA GLU A 34 -11.56 -1.38 -17.25
C GLU A 34 -11.72 0.04 -17.84
N LYS A 35 -12.83 0.72 -17.54
CA LYS A 35 -13.07 2.09 -18.00
C LYS A 35 -12.07 3.10 -17.43
N MET A 36 -11.70 2.93 -16.14
CA MET A 36 -10.69 3.77 -15.51
C MET A 36 -9.31 3.59 -16.18
N GLN A 37 -8.93 2.37 -16.53
CA GLN A 37 -7.68 2.11 -17.24
C GLN A 37 -7.71 2.71 -18.67
N GLU A 38 -8.84 2.65 -19.38
CA GLU A 38 -9.01 3.35 -20.66
C GLU A 38 -8.83 4.86 -20.49
N GLY A 39 -9.42 5.44 -19.45
CA GLY A 39 -9.26 6.87 -19.13
C GLY A 39 -7.81 7.26 -18.85
N LEU A 40 -7.03 6.41 -18.18
CA LEU A 40 -5.61 6.62 -17.96
C LEU A 40 -4.82 6.57 -19.28
N LEU A 41 -5.11 5.61 -20.14
CA LEU A 41 -4.49 5.52 -21.46
C LEU A 41 -4.80 6.78 -22.29
N ASN A 42 -6.05 7.24 -22.30
CA ASN A 42 -6.45 8.45 -23.01
C ASN A 42 -5.68 9.67 -22.48
N THR A 43 -5.54 9.81 -21.16
CA THR A 43 -4.76 10.90 -20.56
C THR A 43 -3.29 10.84 -21.00
N TYR A 44 -2.69 9.65 -21.00
CA TYR A 44 -1.31 9.48 -21.48
C TYR A 44 -1.16 9.85 -22.96
N LEU A 45 -2.05 9.38 -23.82
CA LEU A 45 -1.99 9.65 -25.26
C LEU A 45 -2.18 11.13 -25.59
N GLU A 46 -2.98 11.85 -24.80
CA GLU A 46 -3.25 13.27 -25.03
C GLU A 46 -2.20 14.21 -24.40
N SER A 47 -1.63 13.85 -23.26
CA SER A 47 -0.71 14.71 -22.49
C SER A 47 0.74 14.23 -22.47
N GLY A 48 0.98 12.98 -22.83
CA GLY A 48 2.29 12.33 -22.77
C GLY A 48 2.69 11.82 -21.40
N PHE A 49 1.78 11.87 -20.39
CA PHE A 49 2.00 11.36 -19.04
C PHE A 49 0.74 10.76 -18.44
N PHE A 50 0.88 9.75 -17.59
CA PHE A 50 -0.19 9.42 -16.66
C PHE A 50 -0.33 10.51 -15.59
N PRO A 51 -1.55 10.81 -15.12
CA PRO A 51 -1.72 11.70 -13.98
C PRO A 51 -1.27 10.98 -12.70
N GLU A 52 -0.74 11.73 -11.73
CA GLU A 52 -0.57 11.25 -10.35
C GLU A 52 -1.68 11.81 -9.45
N TRP A 53 -2.20 12.97 -9.82
CA TRP A 53 -3.47 13.51 -9.36
C TRP A 53 -4.24 14.11 -10.54
N ALA A 54 -5.44 13.59 -10.79
CA ALA A 54 -6.35 14.09 -11.82
C ALA A 54 -7.39 15.02 -11.20
N SER A 55 -7.47 16.33 -11.65
CA SER A 55 -8.47 17.28 -11.11
C SER A 55 -8.62 18.54 -11.96
N PRO A 56 -9.36 18.54 -13.05
CA PRO A 56 -9.11 17.72 -14.23
C PRO A 56 -7.72 17.98 -14.83
N GLY A 57 -7.21 17.00 -15.57
CA GLY A 57 -5.82 17.03 -16.08
C GLY A 57 -4.81 16.74 -14.96
N HIS A 58 -3.58 17.26 -15.10
CA HIS A 58 -2.52 17.04 -14.12
C HIS A 58 -2.55 18.11 -13.04
N ARG A 59 -2.83 17.72 -11.78
CA ARG A 59 -2.73 18.58 -10.61
C ARG A 59 -1.39 18.36 -9.92
N GLY A 60 -0.73 19.44 -9.51
CA GLY A 60 0.49 19.43 -8.71
C GLY A 60 0.16 19.13 -7.24
N CYS A 61 0.10 17.86 -6.88
CA CYS A 61 -0.22 17.40 -5.53
C CYS A 61 0.46 16.08 -5.22
N MET A 62 0.84 15.86 -3.97
CA MET A 62 1.42 14.64 -3.41
C MET A 62 2.75 14.20 -4.04
N VAL A 63 3.21 13.01 -3.66
CA VAL A 63 4.46 12.38 -4.10
C VAL A 63 4.17 11.03 -4.73
N GLY A 64 5.21 10.38 -5.26
CA GLY A 64 5.12 9.06 -5.87
C GLY A 64 4.87 9.13 -7.37
N ASN A 65 4.91 7.96 -7.97
CA ASN A 65 4.57 7.71 -9.38
C ASN A 65 3.59 6.52 -9.40
N ASN A 66 2.59 6.64 -8.53
CA ASN A 66 1.71 5.53 -8.12
C ASN A 66 0.72 5.11 -9.22
N SER A 67 0.64 5.86 -10.34
CA SER A 67 0.06 5.38 -11.59
C SER A 67 0.65 4.01 -11.99
N ALA A 68 1.92 3.74 -11.67
CA ALA A 68 2.54 2.44 -11.92
C ALA A 68 1.84 1.31 -11.15
N SER A 69 1.49 1.52 -9.88
CA SER A 69 0.73 0.55 -9.10
C SER A 69 -0.68 0.36 -9.65
N VAL A 70 -1.38 1.47 -9.95
CA VAL A 70 -2.77 1.43 -10.46
C VAL A 70 -2.87 0.66 -11.77
N VAL A 71 -1.93 0.90 -12.69
CA VAL A 71 -1.88 0.23 -14.00
C VAL A 71 -1.45 -1.23 -13.85
N ALA A 72 -0.36 -1.48 -13.12
CA ALA A 72 0.18 -2.83 -12.98
C ALA A 72 -0.81 -3.77 -12.24
N ASP A 73 -1.49 -3.31 -11.19
CA ASP A 73 -2.46 -4.13 -10.48
C ASP A 73 -3.62 -4.56 -11.39
N ALA A 74 -4.18 -3.62 -12.16
CA ALA A 74 -5.25 -3.92 -13.11
C ALA A 74 -4.78 -4.89 -14.22
N PHE A 75 -3.56 -4.69 -14.73
CA PHE A 75 -2.97 -5.57 -15.74
C PHE A 75 -2.69 -6.97 -15.19
N MET A 76 -2.09 -7.08 -14.00
CA MET A 76 -1.79 -8.36 -13.37
C MET A 76 -3.06 -9.16 -13.08
N LYS A 77 -4.16 -8.49 -12.76
CA LYS A 77 -5.49 -9.07 -12.47
C LYS A 77 -6.36 -9.31 -13.72
N ASN A 78 -5.83 -9.00 -14.91
CA ASN A 78 -6.55 -9.12 -16.20
C ASN A 78 -7.84 -8.28 -16.25
N VAL A 79 -7.88 -7.15 -15.56
CA VAL A 79 -9.03 -6.24 -15.54
C VAL A 79 -9.07 -5.37 -16.80
N THR A 80 -7.90 -4.89 -17.24
CA THR A 80 -7.82 -3.96 -18.37
C THR A 80 -7.75 -4.68 -19.73
N LYS A 81 -8.42 -4.09 -20.72
CA LYS A 81 -8.27 -4.38 -22.16
C LYS A 81 -7.55 -3.26 -22.91
N ALA A 82 -7.11 -2.22 -22.21
CA ALA A 82 -6.31 -1.15 -22.79
C ALA A 82 -5.01 -1.70 -23.41
N ASP A 83 -4.47 -0.98 -24.39
CA ASP A 83 -3.21 -1.34 -25.05
C ASP A 83 -2.07 -1.42 -24.01
N ALA A 84 -1.70 -2.65 -23.65
CA ALA A 84 -0.74 -2.92 -22.61
C ALA A 84 0.67 -2.39 -22.93
N GLU A 85 1.08 -2.40 -24.20
CA GLU A 85 2.37 -1.85 -24.63
C GLU A 85 2.40 -0.33 -24.46
N LYS A 86 1.31 0.35 -24.82
CA LYS A 86 1.18 1.80 -24.63
C LYS A 86 1.09 2.18 -23.16
N MET A 87 0.38 1.40 -22.36
CA MET A 87 0.33 1.59 -20.92
C MET A 87 1.73 1.45 -20.30
N TYR A 88 2.45 0.40 -20.67
CA TYR A 88 3.82 0.16 -20.20
C TYR A 88 4.79 1.27 -20.65
N GLU A 89 4.73 1.72 -21.91
CA GLU A 89 5.48 2.87 -22.44
C GLU A 89 5.27 4.13 -21.56
N GLY A 90 4.00 4.40 -21.18
CA GLY A 90 3.65 5.50 -20.29
C GLY A 90 4.27 5.38 -18.89
N LEU A 91 4.33 4.16 -18.35
CA LEU A 91 5.01 3.90 -17.07
C LEU A 91 6.51 4.17 -17.16
N LEU A 92 7.17 3.69 -18.22
CA LEU A 92 8.60 3.94 -18.45
C LEU A 92 8.88 5.44 -18.60
N LYS A 93 8.01 6.17 -19.27
CA LYS A 93 8.09 7.62 -19.41
C LYS A 93 8.03 8.31 -18.05
N GLY A 94 7.02 7.99 -17.22
CA GLY A 94 6.87 8.54 -15.88
C GLY A 94 8.06 8.23 -14.97
N ALA A 95 8.62 7.02 -15.06
CA ALA A 95 9.76 6.59 -14.26
C ALA A 95 11.07 7.31 -14.58
N ASN A 96 11.21 7.87 -15.78
CA ASN A 96 12.48 8.43 -16.27
C ASN A 96 12.37 9.90 -16.68
N SER A 97 11.29 10.58 -16.33
CA SER A 97 11.10 12.01 -16.65
C SER A 97 10.06 12.66 -15.71
N VAL A 98 9.97 13.97 -15.83
CA VAL A 98 9.00 14.83 -15.13
C VAL A 98 8.20 15.62 -16.16
N HIS A 99 6.91 15.78 -15.93
CA HIS A 99 6.05 16.60 -16.75
C HIS A 99 6.55 18.08 -16.74
N PRO A 100 6.67 18.75 -17.90
CA PRO A 100 7.34 20.06 -18.00
C PRO A 100 6.68 21.19 -17.19
N ARG A 101 5.40 21.06 -16.85
CA ARG A 101 4.63 22.08 -16.12
C ARG A 101 4.12 21.63 -14.74
N VAL A 102 4.17 20.31 -14.43
CA VAL A 102 3.63 19.77 -13.18
C VAL A 102 4.67 18.83 -12.60
N SER A 103 5.49 19.34 -11.67
CA SER A 103 6.67 18.65 -11.17
C SER A 103 6.38 17.40 -10.30
N THR A 104 5.12 17.16 -9.92
CA THR A 104 4.67 15.96 -9.23
C THR A 104 4.15 14.88 -10.17
N THR A 105 4.06 15.15 -11.46
CA THR A 105 3.72 14.17 -12.50
C THR A 105 5.00 13.62 -13.11
N GLY A 106 5.13 12.33 -13.20
CA GLY A 106 6.40 11.64 -13.40
C GLY A 106 7.19 11.59 -12.08
N ARG A 107 8.52 11.49 -12.14
CA ARG A 107 9.38 11.32 -10.94
C ARG A 107 10.27 12.54 -10.71
N ARG A 108 9.84 13.46 -9.86
CA ARG A 108 10.70 14.57 -9.42
C ARG A 108 11.97 14.04 -8.74
N GLY A 109 13.14 14.43 -9.23
CA GLY A 109 14.42 13.95 -8.74
C GLY A 109 14.87 12.62 -9.36
N TYR A 110 14.26 12.21 -10.48
CA TYR A 110 14.60 10.97 -11.19
C TYR A 110 16.08 10.91 -11.59
N GLU A 111 16.72 12.04 -11.87
CA GLU A 111 18.13 12.12 -12.24
C GLU A 111 19.03 11.64 -11.08
N TYR A 112 18.68 11.99 -9.86
CA TYR A 112 19.37 11.52 -8.66
C TYR A 112 19.01 10.06 -8.37
N TYR A 113 17.71 9.76 -8.38
CA TYR A 113 17.22 8.41 -8.08
C TYR A 113 17.81 7.37 -9.03
N ASN A 114 17.85 7.65 -10.34
CA ASN A 114 18.39 6.74 -11.34
C ASN A 114 19.91 6.53 -11.20
N LYS A 115 20.64 7.51 -10.66
CA LYS A 115 22.10 7.47 -10.50
C LYS A 115 22.54 6.95 -9.14
N LEU A 116 21.88 7.38 -8.07
CA LEU A 116 22.30 7.13 -6.68
C LEU A 116 21.48 6.02 -6.01
N GLY A 117 20.31 5.69 -6.57
CA GLY A 117 19.33 4.79 -5.96
C GLY A 117 18.46 5.45 -4.89
N TYR A 118 18.49 6.79 -4.78
CA TYR A 118 17.62 7.56 -3.90
C TYR A 118 17.58 9.03 -4.33
N VAL A 119 16.57 9.77 -3.87
CA VAL A 119 16.49 11.23 -3.98
C VAL A 119 17.19 11.82 -2.77
N PRO A 120 18.28 12.60 -2.93
CA PRO A 120 19.03 13.11 -1.79
C PRO A 120 18.27 14.15 -0.97
N TYR A 121 18.59 14.20 0.33
CA TYR A 121 18.00 15.15 1.27
C TYR A 121 18.47 16.60 1.05
N ASP A 122 19.72 16.78 0.68
CA ASP A 122 20.41 18.09 0.58
C ASP A 122 20.32 18.75 -0.81
N VAL A 123 19.48 18.26 -1.73
CA VAL A 123 19.35 18.80 -3.10
C VAL A 123 18.10 19.68 -3.31
N LYS A 124 17.48 20.18 -2.24
CA LYS A 124 16.28 21.03 -2.25
C LYS A 124 15.05 20.37 -2.93
N ILE A 125 14.94 19.06 -2.82
CA ILE A 125 13.74 18.29 -3.16
C ILE A 125 13.14 17.84 -1.83
N ASN A 126 11.99 18.40 -1.47
CA ASN A 126 11.26 18.01 -0.26
C ASN A 126 10.73 16.59 -0.36
N GLU A 127 10.41 15.99 0.78
CA GLU A 127 9.80 14.66 0.87
C GLU A 127 10.63 13.58 0.15
N ASN A 128 11.94 13.76 0.13
CA ASN A 128 12.89 12.96 -0.62
C ASN A 128 12.93 11.48 -0.22
N ALA A 129 12.79 11.17 1.06
CA ALA A 129 12.73 9.79 1.53
C ALA A 129 11.39 9.14 1.14
N ALA A 130 10.27 9.83 1.31
CA ALA A 130 8.97 9.35 0.85
C ALA A 130 9.00 9.05 -0.66
N ARG A 131 9.50 9.98 -1.48
CA ARG A 131 9.65 9.78 -2.94
C ARG A 131 10.48 8.55 -3.27
N THR A 132 11.59 8.35 -2.60
CA THR A 132 12.46 7.19 -2.83
C THR A 132 11.75 5.87 -2.53
N LEU A 133 11.01 5.80 -1.43
CA LEU A 133 10.27 4.60 -1.04
C LEU A 133 9.14 4.29 -2.03
N GLU A 134 8.38 5.31 -2.43
CA GLU A 134 7.32 5.17 -3.44
C GLU A 134 7.92 4.70 -4.77
N TYR A 135 8.99 5.34 -5.26
CA TYR A 135 9.62 4.97 -6.53
C TYR A 135 10.18 3.55 -6.56
N ALA A 136 10.69 3.06 -5.42
CA ALA A 136 11.17 1.68 -5.33
C ALA A 136 10.03 0.66 -5.50
N TYR A 137 8.87 0.92 -4.91
CA TYR A 137 7.68 0.10 -5.11
C TYR A 137 7.12 0.26 -6.54
N ASP A 138 7.08 1.48 -7.07
CA ASP A 138 6.64 1.73 -8.44
C ASP A 138 7.52 1.00 -9.47
N ASP A 139 8.84 0.92 -9.23
CA ASP A 139 9.75 0.14 -10.07
C ASP A 139 9.48 -1.37 -9.98
N TRP A 140 9.09 -1.88 -8.81
CA TRP A 140 8.64 -3.25 -8.70
C TRP A 140 7.35 -3.49 -9.51
N CYS A 141 6.42 -2.55 -9.53
CA CYS A 141 5.20 -2.63 -10.35
C CYS A 141 5.54 -2.67 -11.85
N ILE A 142 6.48 -1.82 -12.30
CA ILE A 142 6.97 -1.82 -13.68
C ILE A 142 7.63 -3.16 -14.02
N TYR A 143 8.50 -3.66 -13.13
CA TYR A 143 9.14 -4.97 -13.28
C TYR A 143 8.11 -6.08 -13.46
N ARG A 144 7.07 -6.14 -12.60
CA ARG A 144 6.03 -7.17 -12.66
C ARG A 144 5.22 -7.13 -13.94
N MET A 145 4.84 -5.93 -14.38
CA MET A 145 4.15 -5.76 -15.65
C MET A 145 5.05 -6.14 -16.84
N GLY A 146 6.29 -5.69 -16.83
CA GLY A 146 7.28 -6.00 -17.87
C GLY A 146 7.57 -7.51 -17.98
N GLU A 147 7.68 -8.21 -16.83
CA GLU A 147 7.86 -9.66 -16.78
C GLU A 147 6.69 -10.38 -17.48
N LYS A 148 5.45 -10.00 -17.18
CA LYS A 148 4.24 -10.57 -17.81
C LYS A 148 4.13 -10.23 -19.29
N LEU A 149 4.67 -9.08 -19.74
CA LEU A 149 4.74 -8.69 -21.15
C LEU A 149 5.90 -9.35 -21.92
N GLY A 150 6.84 -10.02 -21.23
CA GLY A 150 8.02 -10.61 -21.85
C GLY A 150 9.04 -9.58 -22.34
N ARG A 151 9.23 -8.50 -21.59
CA ARG A 151 10.19 -7.42 -21.92
C ARG A 151 11.64 -7.93 -21.88
N PRO A 152 12.59 -7.24 -22.55
CA PRO A 152 13.99 -7.63 -22.56
C PRO A 152 14.59 -7.80 -21.16
N ALA A 153 15.44 -8.81 -20.98
CA ALA A 153 16.02 -9.15 -19.68
C ALA A 153 16.80 -7.99 -19.03
N GLU A 154 17.49 -7.18 -19.83
CA GLU A 154 18.22 -6.00 -19.35
C GLU A 154 17.28 -4.95 -18.76
N GLU A 155 16.13 -4.70 -19.39
CA GLU A 155 15.12 -3.78 -18.89
C GLU A 155 14.49 -4.30 -17.61
N LEU A 156 14.17 -5.60 -17.56
CA LEU A 156 13.63 -6.25 -16.37
C LEU A 156 14.61 -6.16 -15.18
N GLU A 157 15.88 -6.43 -15.41
CA GLU A 157 16.91 -6.38 -14.36
C GLU A 157 17.10 -4.94 -13.82
N LEU A 158 16.99 -3.93 -14.68
CA LEU A 158 17.02 -2.53 -14.25
C LEU A 158 15.93 -2.22 -13.22
N TYR A 159 14.67 -2.51 -13.54
CA TYR A 159 13.55 -2.21 -12.63
C TYR A 159 13.51 -3.15 -11.43
N LYS A 160 13.92 -4.39 -11.60
CA LYS A 160 14.14 -5.35 -10.51
C LYS A 160 15.17 -4.84 -9.51
N SER A 161 16.31 -4.35 -9.99
CA SER A 161 17.36 -3.76 -9.14
C SER A 161 16.86 -2.50 -8.43
N ARG A 162 16.21 -1.58 -9.17
CA ARG A 162 15.67 -0.34 -8.61
C ARG A 162 14.60 -0.58 -7.54
N SER A 163 13.84 -1.66 -7.63
CA SER A 163 12.87 -2.01 -6.60
C SER A 163 13.49 -2.26 -5.22
N GLN A 164 14.80 -2.48 -5.15
CA GLN A 164 15.56 -2.65 -3.91
C GLN A 164 16.12 -1.33 -3.35
N ASN A 165 15.88 -0.21 -4.00
CA ASN A 165 16.42 1.10 -3.64
C ASN A 165 15.96 1.61 -2.26
N TYR A 166 14.85 1.11 -1.73
CA TYR A 166 14.40 1.39 -0.35
C TYR A 166 15.49 1.08 0.67
N ARG A 167 16.39 0.11 0.41
CA ARG A 167 17.49 -0.30 1.27
C ARG A 167 18.49 0.83 1.53
N ASN A 168 18.62 1.78 0.58
CA ASN A 168 19.53 2.91 0.70
C ASN A 168 19.16 3.87 1.82
N LEU A 169 17.88 3.93 2.20
CA LEU A 169 17.37 4.82 3.23
C LEU A 169 17.27 4.17 4.62
N PHE A 170 17.49 2.86 4.71
CA PHE A 170 17.40 2.17 5.99
C PHE A 170 18.61 2.50 6.86
N ASP A 171 18.37 3.09 8.02
CA ASP A 171 19.37 3.38 9.04
C ASP A 171 19.47 2.18 10.01
N PRO A 172 20.57 1.42 10.00
CA PRO A 172 20.72 0.26 10.85
C PRO A 172 20.84 0.59 12.35
N GLU A 173 21.17 1.83 12.71
CA GLU A 173 21.26 2.29 14.11
C GLU A 173 19.85 2.46 14.69
N THR A 174 18.99 3.20 14.01
CA THR A 174 17.62 3.47 14.46
C THR A 174 16.62 2.42 14.04
N LYS A 175 16.94 1.60 13.04
CA LYS A 175 16.06 0.61 12.35
C LYS A 175 14.85 1.26 11.67
N LEU A 176 14.99 2.51 11.30
CA LEU A 176 13.98 3.31 10.62
C LEU A 176 14.50 3.82 9.27
N MET A 177 13.59 4.27 8.41
CA MET A 177 13.96 4.99 7.19
C MET A 177 14.35 6.42 7.54
N ARG A 178 15.42 6.92 6.90
CA ARG A 178 16.02 8.22 7.17
C ARG A 178 16.47 8.90 5.88
N GLY A 179 16.33 10.20 5.79
CA GLY A 179 16.87 11.00 4.69
C GLY A 179 18.37 10.77 4.51
N LYS A 180 18.85 10.81 3.27
CA LYS A 180 20.25 10.56 2.92
C LYS A 180 20.75 11.65 1.99
N ASN A 181 21.94 12.20 2.29
CA ASN A 181 22.58 13.25 1.52
C ASN A 181 23.20 12.72 0.21
N ALA A 182 23.49 13.60 -0.73
CA ALA A 182 24.08 13.23 -2.02
C ALA A 182 25.46 12.56 -1.90
N ASP A 183 26.19 12.81 -0.82
CA ASP A 183 27.48 12.19 -0.50
C ASP A 183 27.36 10.80 0.15
N GLY A 184 26.13 10.32 0.39
CA GLY A 184 25.86 9.02 0.99
C GLY A 184 25.76 9.01 2.52
N THR A 185 25.96 10.13 3.20
CA THR A 185 25.75 10.25 4.65
C THR A 185 24.26 10.40 4.98
N PHE A 186 23.85 9.93 6.16
CA PHE A 186 22.48 10.17 6.61
C PHE A 186 22.27 11.61 7.08
N GLN A 187 21.08 12.12 6.89
CA GLN A 187 20.61 13.41 7.40
C GLN A 187 20.89 13.54 8.90
N THR A 188 21.48 14.65 9.31
CA THR A 188 21.78 14.93 10.71
C THR A 188 21.50 16.43 10.99
N PRO A 189 20.82 16.80 12.10
CA PRO A 189 20.24 15.92 13.12
C PRO A 189 19.03 15.13 12.60
N PHE A 190 18.70 14.00 13.25
CA PHE A 190 17.55 13.16 12.89
C PHE A 190 16.58 13.09 14.07
N ASN A 191 15.32 13.44 13.81
CA ASN A 191 14.21 13.27 14.72
C ASN A 191 13.18 12.36 14.05
N PRO A 192 13.02 11.09 14.49
CA PRO A 192 12.08 10.14 13.85
C PRO A 192 10.60 10.52 14.00
N PHE A 193 10.29 11.47 14.89
CA PHE A 193 8.93 12.00 15.13
C PHE A 193 8.62 13.28 14.35
N LYS A 194 9.58 13.79 13.55
CA LYS A 194 9.37 14.99 12.73
C LYS A 194 8.46 14.66 11.55
N TRP A 195 7.34 15.35 11.48
CA TRP A 195 6.39 15.25 10.37
C TRP A 195 6.81 16.13 9.21
N GLY A 196 6.65 15.63 7.97
CA GLY A 196 7.08 16.32 6.76
C GLY A 196 8.59 16.22 6.53
N ASP A 197 9.20 17.26 5.92
CA ASP A 197 10.63 17.35 5.59
C ASP A 197 11.07 16.24 4.62
N ALA A 198 11.63 15.15 5.11
CA ALA A 198 11.97 13.97 4.31
C ALA A 198 10.75 13.10 3.96
N PHE A 199 9.63 13.27 4.63
CA PHE A 199 8.42 12.45 4.50
C PHE A 199 7.20 13.32 4.14
N THR A 200 6.14 12.68 3.63
CA THR A 200 4.89 13.34 3.22
C THR A 200 3.81 13.06 4.24
N GLU A 201 3.27 14.09 4.90
CA GLU A 201 2.16 13.97 5.85
C GLU A 201 2.33 12.81 6.83
N GLY A 202 3.55 12.70 7.36
CA GLY A 202 3.95 11.63 8.24
C GLY A 202 5.40 11.79 8.69
N ASN A 203 5.87 10.82 9.44
CA ASN A 203 7.23 10.78 9.99
C ASN A 203 7.92 9.45 9.67
N SER A 204 9.11 9.24 10.21
CA SER A 204 9.87 8.01 9.97
C SER A 204 9.17 6.75 10.50
N TRP A 205 8.44 6.83 11.62
CA TRP A 205 7.64 5.72 12.17
C TRP A 205 6.48 5.31 11.25
N HIS A 206 5.99 6.23 10.41
CA HIS A 206 4.94 5.92 9.44
C HIS A 206 5.52 5.34 8.15
N TYR A 207 6.56 5.97 7.60
CA TYR A 207 7.09 5.63 6.28
C TYR A 207 8.04 4.43 6.26
N THR A 208 8.60 4.02 7.38
CA THR A 208 9.47 2.82 7.44
C THR A 208 8.79 1.57 6.89
N TRP A 209 7.46 1.52 6.94
CA TRP A 209 6.66 0.38 6.47
C TRP A 209 6.28 0.45 4.99
N SER A 210 6.61 1.52 4.28
CA SER A 210 6.31 1.69 2.85
C SER A 210 7.22 0.86 1.94
N VAL A 211 7.32 -0.43 2.25
CA VAL A 211 8.05 -1.46 1.50
C VAL A 211 7.06 -2.60 1.20
N PHE A 212 6.01 -2.28 0.47
CA PHE A 212 4.87 -3.18 0.24
C PHE A 212 5.25 -4.47 -0.46
N HIS A 213 6.19 -4.41 -1.40
CA HIS A 213 6.63 -5.52 -2.26
C HIS A 213 7.68 -6.43 -1.61
N ASP A 214 8.38 -5.97 -0.55
CA ASP A 214 9.50 -6.70 0.03
C ASP A 214 9.56 -6.63 1.57
N VAL A 215 8.47 -7.00 2.21
CA VAL A 215 8.37 -7.00 3.68
C VAL A 215 9.41 -7.91 4.34
N GLN A 216 9.74 -9.06 3.73
CA GLN A 216 10.81 -9.92 4.23
C GLN A 216 12.18 -9.23 4.15
N GLY A 217 12.46 -8.52 3.05
CA GLY A 217 13.69 -7.74 2.92
C GLY A 217 13.83 -6.64 3.98
N LEU A 218 12.71 -5.97 4.32
CA LEU A 218 12.70 -5.01 5.41
C LEU A 218 12.93 -5.68 6.77
N ALA A 219 12.30 -6.84 7.01
CA ALA A 219 12.51 -7.60 8.23
C ALA A 219 13.97 -8.06 8.38
N ASP A 220 14.60 -8.48 7.27
CA ASP A 220 16.01 -8.89 7.26
C ASP A 220 16.94 -7.70 7.59
N LEU A 221 16.66 -6.50 7.06
CA LEU A 221 17.40 -5.27 7.39
C LEU A 221 17.30 -4.91 8.88
N MET A 222 16.14 -5.12 9.49
CA MET A 222 15.92 -4.89 10.93
C MET A 222 16.65 -5.90 11.83
N GLY A 223 17.17 -7.01 11.28
CA GLY A 223 17.82 -8.08 12.02
C GLY A 223 16.93 -9.30 12.27
N GLY A 224 15.90 -9.47 11.45
CA GLY A 224 15.02 -10.63 11.44
C GLY A 224 13.65 -10.39 12.06
N ARG A 225 12.78 -11.40 11.93
CA ARG A 225 11.34 -11.32 12.27
C ARG A 225 11.05 -10.85 13.69
N LYS A 226 11.86 -11.27 14.68
CA LYS A 226 11.64 -10.86 16.09
C LYS A 226 11.82 -9.37 16.28
N MET A 227 12.88 -8.78 15.69
CA MET A 227 13.10 -7.35 15.74
C MET A 227 12.05 -6.59 14.93
N PHE A 228 11.69 -7.08 13.77
CA PHE A 228 10.62 -6.53 12.94
C PHE A 228 9.30 -6.43 13.73
N VAL A 229 8.88 -7.50 14.40
CA VAL A 229 7.69 -7.48 15.26
C VAL A 229 7.83 -6.50 16.42
N SER A 230 9.02 -6.44 17.06
CA SER A 230 9.28 -5.46 18.14
C SER A 230 9.14 -4.02 17.65
N MET A 231 9.59 -3.72 16.43
CA MET A 231 9.43 -2.40 15.82
C MET A 231 7.97 -2.08 15.49
N LEU A 232 7.21 -3.06 14.97
CA LEU A 232 5.75 -2.92 14.78
C LEU A 232 5.02 -2.66 16.11
N ASP A 233 5.35 -3.41 17.14
CA ASP A 233 4.78 -3.22 18.49
C ASP A 233 5.12 -1.82 19.05
N SER A 234 6.31 -1.31 18.75
CA SER A 234 6.74 0.02 19.21
C SER A 234 5.85 1.13 18.68
N VAL A 235 5.34 1.02 17.44
CA VAL A 235 4.43 2.04 16.87
C VAL A 235 3.22 2.27 17.78
N PHE A 236 2.66 1.22 18.36
CA PHE A 236 1.49 1.30 19.26
C PHE A 236 1.85 1.65 20.71
N ASN A 237 3.06 1.30 21.15
CA ASN A 237 3.51 1.48 22.53
C ASN A 237 4.18 2.82 22.80
N LEU A 238 4.68 3.50 21.76
CA LEU A 238 5.22 4.85 21.88
C LEU A 238 4.08 5.83 22.22
N PRO A 239 4.37 6.89 23.00
CA PRO A 239 3.40 7.96 23.14
C PRO A 239 3.18 8.66 21.79
N PRO A 240 2.01 9.29 21.56
CA PRO A 240 1.70 9.99 20.31
C PRO A 240 2.42 11.36 20.24
N ILE A 241 3.74 11.35 20.39
CA ILE A 241 4.59 12.54 20.28
C ILE A 241 4.89 12.85 18.83
N PHE A 242 5.12 14.12 18.54
CA PHE A 242 5.41 14.62 17.21
C PHE A 242 6.31 15.88 17.26
N ASP A 243 6.89 16.21 16.13
CA ASP A 243 7.54 17.46 15.83
C ASP A 243 6.91 18.04 14.55
N ASP A 244 6.18 19.14 14.69
CA ASP A 244 5.44 19.84 13.63
C ASP A 244 6.21 21.02 13.00
N SER A 245 7.48 21.17 13.35
CA SER A 245 8.31 22.31 12.97
C SER A 245 8.41 22.56 11.46
N TYR A 246 8.29 21.49 10.64
CA TYR A 246 8.31 21.62 9.19
C TYR A 246 7.05 22.31 8.64
N TYR A 247 5.89 22.01 9.20
CA TYR A 247 4.61 22.62 8.79
C TYR A 247 4.35 23.97 9.46
N GLY A 248 5.10 24.29 10.52
CA GLY A 248 4.90 25.53 11.29
C GLY A 248 3.66 25.53 12.17
N GLY A 249 3.11 24.35 12.48
CA GLY A 249 1.93 24.14 13.31
C GLY A 249 1.35 22.74 13.14
N VAL A 250 0.45 22.37 14.03
CA VAL A 250 -0.23 21.06 14.05
C VAL A 250 -1.20 20.97 12.88
N ILE A 251 -0.89 20.14 11.90
CA ILE A 251 -1.81 19.77 10.82
C ILE A 251 -2.87 18.78 11.32
N HIS A 252 -3.96 18.60 10.55
CA HIS A 252 -5.08 17.78 11.04
C HIS A 252 -4.71 16.32 11.25
N GLU A 253 -3.82 15.74 10.44
CA GLU A 253 -3.38 14.34 10.54
C GLU A 253 -2.60 14.08 11.85
N ILE A 254 -1.82 15.06 12.31
CA ILE A 254 -1.16 15.00 13.63
C ILE A 254 -2.20 15.00 14.74
N ARG A 255 -3.18 15.88 14.65
CA ARG A 255 -4.26 15.99 15.66
C ARG A 255 -5.09 14.71 15.71
N GLU A 256 -5.39 14.12 14.57
CA GLU A 256 -6.11 12.85 14.46
C GLU A 256 -5.32 11.72 15.13
N MET A 257 -4.00 11.65 14.94
CA MET A 257 -3.14 10.69 15.63
C MET A 257 -3.19 10.87 17.14
N GLU A 258 -3.13 12.11 17.65
CA GLU A 258 -3.22 12.39 19.08
C GLU A 258 -4.57 11.96 19.67
N ILE A 259 -5.68 12.29 18.98
CA ILE A 259 -7.05 11.95 19.40
C ILE A 259 -7.25 10.44 19.38
N ALA A 260 -6.77 9.74 18.37
CA ALA A 260 -6.84 8.29 18.26
C ALA A 260 -6.15 7.60 19.44
N ASN A 261 -5.10 8.21 19.98
CA ASN A 261 -4.33 7.71 21.11
C ASN A 261 -3.95 6.22 20.99
N MET A 262 -3.38 5.88 19.83
CA MET A 262 -2.88 4.54 19.49
C MET A 262 -1.37 4.59 19.21
N GLY A 263 -0.61 5.27 20.07
CA GLY A 263 0.81 5.49 19.87
C GLY A 263 1.09 6.40 18.67
N ASN A 264 2.03 6.03 17.85
CA ASN A 264 2.32 6.69 16.56
C ASN A 264 1.58 6.04 15.38
N TYR A 265 0.55 5.22 15.60
CA TYR A 265 -0.29 4.68 14.55
C TYR A 265 -1.32 5.72 14.09
N ALA A 266 -0.94 6.52 13.10
CA ALA A 266 -1.74 7.61 12.56
C ALA A 266 -2.73 7.10 11.49
N HIS A 267 -3.77 6.36 11.89
CA HIS A 267 -4.71 5.71 10.97
C HIS A 267 -5.47 6.67 10.07
N GLY A 268 -5.65 7.91 10.49
CA GLY A 268 -6.32 8.96 9.72
C GLY A 268 -5.61 9.31 8.41
N ASN A 269 -4.34 8.88 8.23
CA ASN A 269 -3.61 9.10 6.99
C ASN A 269 -3.05 7.81 6.38
N GLN A 270 -2.89 7.76 5.05
CA GLN A 270 -2.65 6.55 4.27
C GLN A 270 -1.30 5.87 4.49
N PRO A 271 -0.18 6.56 4.76
CA PRO A 271 1.15 5.94 4.81
C PRO A 271 1.26 4.72 5.73
N ILE A 272 0.47 4.67 6.80
CA ILE A 272 0.57 3.61 7.80
C ILE A 272 -0.61 2.61 7.77
N GLN A 273 -1.66 2.85 6.99
CA GLN A 273 -2.90 2.05 7.02
C GLN A 273 -2.69 0.55 6.78
N HIS A 274 -1.66 0.15 6.04
CA HIS A 274 -1.33 -1.26 5.75
C HIS A 274 -0.50 -1.93 6.86
N MET A 275 0.15 -1.14 7.74
CA MET A 275 1.18 -1.63 8.67
C MET A 275 0.70 -2.78 9.56
N ILE A 276 -0.53 -2.73 10.05
CA ILE A 276 -1.07 -3.78 10.94
C ILE A 276 -1.04 -5.15 10.27
N TYR A 277 -1.26 -5.22 8.96
CA TYR A 277 -1.23 -6.48 8.23
C TYR A 277 0.17 -7.11 8.14
N LEU A 278 1.23 -6.34 8.41
CA LEU A 278 2.61 -6.81 8.30
C LEU A 278 2.99 -7.88 9.33
N TYR A 279 2.27 -7.98 10.44
CA TYR A 279 2.43 -9.09 11.39
C TYR A 279 2.25 -10.48 10.75
N ASN A 280 1.47 -10.58 9.67
CA ASN A 280 1.28 -11.82 8.92
C ASN A 280 2.55 -12.35 8.25
N TYR A 281 3.48 -11.45 7.91
CA TYR A 281 4.77 -11.79 7.29
C TYR A 281 5.80 -12.29 8.31
N ALA A 282 5.54 -12.09 9.59
CA ALA A 282 6.43 -12.47 10.68
C ALA A 282 5.92 -13.65 11.52
N GLY A 283 4.79 -14.27 11.12
CA GLY A 283 4.22 -15.41 11.83
C GLY A 283 3.45 -15.06 13.10
N GLU A 284 3.03 -13.79 13.23
CA GLU A 284 2.19 -13.32 14.34
C GLU A 284 0.84 -12.75 13.87
N PRO A 285 0.06 -13.46 13.02
CA PRO A 285 -1.19 -12.96 12.46
C PRO A 285 -2.22 -12.57 13.52
N TRP A 286 -2.14 -13.18 14.70
CA TRP A 286 -3.03 -12.87 15.81
C TRP A 286 -2.89 -11.43 16.32
N LYS A 287 -1.72 -10.79 16.18
CA LYS A 287 -1.53 -9.37 16.49
C LYS A 287 -2.26 -8.47 15.48
N ALA A 288 -2.20 -8.82 14.19
CA ALA A 288 -2.98 -8.12 13.18
C ALA A 288 -4.49 -8.20 13.51
N GLN A 289 -5.01 -9.38 13.85
CA GLN A 289 -6.41 -9.59 14.21
C GLN A 289 -6.83 -8.74 15.41
N TYR A 290 -5.95 -8.59 16.40
CA TYR A 290 -6.18 -7.73 17.56
C TYR A 290 -6.28 -6.26 17.17
N TRP A 291 -5.24 -5.73 16.53
CA TRP A 291 -5.16 -4.31 16.23
C TRP A 291 -6.20 -3.84 15.20
N LEU A 292 -6.49 -4.66 14.19
CA LEU A 292 -7.56 -4.36 13.23
C LEU A 292 -8.91 -4.20 13.92
N ARG A 293 -9.24 -5.07 14.89
CA ARG A 293 -10.46 -4.95 15.67
C ARG A 293 -10.46 -3.67 16.53
N GLU A 294 -9.33 -3.33 17.15
CA GLU A 294 -9.21 -2.09 17.93
C GLU A 294 -9.41 -0.85 17.03
N VAL A 295 -8.79 -0.81 15.84
CA VAL A 295 -8.97 0.30 14.90
C VAL A 295 -10.42 0.43 14.48
N MET A 296 -11.05 -0.68 14.06
CA MET A 296 -12.44 -0.63 13.59
C MET A 296 -13.43 -0.21 14.67
N ASN A 297 -13.21 -0.64 15.92
CA ASN A 297 -14.11 -0.30 17.02
C ASN A 297 -13.89 1.12 17.56
N ARG A 298 -12.68 1.67 17.44
CA ARG A 298 -12.32 2.94 18.08
C ARG A 298 -12.31 4.12 17.13
N LEU A 299 -12.11 3.89 15.84
CA LEU A 299 -11.85 4.95 14.85
C LEU A 299 -12.90 5.04 13.75
N TYR A 300 -13.92 4.18 13.76
CA TYR A 300 -15.02 4.22 12.78
C TYR A 300 -16.37 4.19 13.49
N PHE A 301 -17.25 5.10 13.12
CA PHE A 301 -18.55 5.27 13.74
C PHE A 301 -19.66 5.43 12.69
N ALA A 302 -20.88 4.99 13.01
CA ALA A 302 -22.05 5.14 12.16
C ALA A 302 -22.68 6.54 12.30
N THR A 303 -21.87 7.57 12.11
CA THR A 303 -22.26 8.99 12.20
C THR A 303 -21.75 9.73 10.96
N PRO A 304 -22.27 10.94 10.62
CA PRO A 304 -21.79 11.71 9.47
C PRO A 304 -20.29 12.04 9.48
N ASP A 305 -19.70 12.13 10.66
CA ASP A 305 -18.28 12.35 10.94
C ASP A 305 -17.57 11.07 11.39
N GLY A 306 -17.96 9.92 10.84
CA GLY A 306 -17.60 8.60 11.33
C GLY A 306 -16.20 8.11 10.94
N TYR A 307 -15.42 8.85 10.17
CA TYR A 307 -14.01 8.57 9.87
C TYR A 307 -13.09 9.34 10.79
N CYS A 308 -11.94 8.73 11.12
CA CYS A 308 -10.94 9.36 12.00
C CYS A 308 -9.97 10.32 11.29
N GLY A 309 -10.15 10.56 10.02
CA GLY A 309 -9.38 11.42 9.13
C GLY A 309 -10.13 11.61 7.83
N ASP A 310 -9.46 12.13 6.82
CA ASP A 310 -10.05 12.33 5.51
C ASP A 310 -10.40 11.01 4.83
N GLU A 311 -11.48 11.01 4.06
CA GLU A 311 -11.96 9.79 3.36
C GLU A 311 -11.09 9.48 2.13
N ASP A 312 -10.53 10.52 1.49
CA ASP A 312 -9.56 10.45 0.40
C ASP A 312 -9.98 9.62 -0.81
N ASN A 313 -11.05 10.11 -1.46
CA ASN A 313 -11.50 9.62 -2.76
C ASN A 313 -11.83 8.11 -2.79
N GLY A 314 -12.24 7.54 -1.68
CA GLY A 314 -12.61 6.13 -1.55
C GLY A 314 -11.57 5.26 -0.86
N GLN A 315 -10.38 5.77 -0.56
CA GLN A 315 -9.31 4.95 0.06
C GLN A 315 -9.69 4.48 1.46
N THR A 316 -10.15 5.38 2.34
CA THR A 316 -10.50 5.03 3.73
C THR A 316 -11.77 4.18 3.78
N SER A 317 -12.73 4.43 2.90
CA SER A 317 -13.93 3.57 2.73
C SER A 317 -13.53 2.16 2.28
N ALA A 318 -12.66 2.02 1.28
CA ALA A 318 -12.18 0.73 0.79
C ALA A 318 -11.38 -0.02 1.85
N TRP A 319 -10.56 0.69 2.64
CA TRP A 319 -9.85 0.09 3.78
C TRP A 319 -10.81 -0.53 4.79
N TYR A 320 -11.86 0.21 5.17
CA TYR A 320 -12.90 -0.28 6.09
C TYR A 320 -13.60 -1.52 5.53
N VAL A 321 -14.03 -1.49 4.27
CA VAL A 321 -14.75 -2.61 3.66
C VAL A 321 -13.87 -3.85 3.55
N PHE A 322 -12.64 -3.73 3.05
CA PHE A 322 -11.71 -4.86 3.00
C PHE A 322 -11.44 -5.43 4.38
N THR A 323 -11.16 -4.58 5.37
CA THR A 323 -10.88 -5.01 6.74
C THR A 323 -12.09 -5.70 7.36
N ALA A 324 -13.30 -5.19 7.11
CA ALA A 324 -14.54 -5.82 7.57
C ALA A 324 -14.77 -7.21 6.92
N LEU A 325 -14.34 -7.40 5.68
CA LEU A 325 -14.36 -8.70 5.01
C LEU A 325 -13.28 -9.65 5.52
N GLY A 326 -12.25 -9.13 6.17
CA GLY A 326 -11.17 -9.90 6.80
C GLY A 326 -9.92 -10.09 5.96
N PHE A 327 -9.67 -9.25 4.95
CA PHE A 327 -8.45 -9.27 4.13
C PHE A 327 -8.16 -7.89 3.52
N TYR A 328 -6.92 -7.65 3.05
CA TYR A 328 -6.47 -6.35 2.58
C TYR A 328 -5.34 -6.50 1.54
N PRO A 329 -5.32 -5.71 0.46
CA PRO A 329 -4.29 -5.77 -0.59
C PRO A 329 -3.02 -5.01 -0.17
N VAL A 330 -2.19 -5.56 0.70
CA VAL A 330 -0.94 -4.91 1.19
C VAL A 330 -0.01 -4.53 0.03
N CYS A 331 0.08 -5.38 -0.99
CA CYS A 331 0.95 -5.17 -2.15
C CYS A 331 0.14 -5.29 -3.45
N PRO A 332 -0.50 -4.21 -3.93
CA PRO A 332 -1.13 -4.21 -5.24
C PRO A 332 -0.15 -4.67 -6.33
N GLY A 333 -0.63 -5.46 -7.30
CA GLY A 333 0.23 -6.11 -8.31
C GLY A 333 0.73 -7.51 -7.93
N SER A 334 0.60 -7.94 -6.66
CA SER A 334 0.97 -9.30 -6.23
C SER A 334 -0.13 -10.35 -6.43
N ASN A 335 -1.34 -9.94 -6.74
CA ASN A 335 -2.55 -10.76 -6.80
C ASN A 335 -2.95 -11.40 -5.46
N GLU A 336 -2.43 -10.91 -4.33
CA GLU A 336 -2.72 -11.40 -3.00
C GLU A 336 -3.44 -10.37 -2.12
N TYR A 337 -4.26 -10.89 -1.20
CA TYR A 337 -4.89 -10.13 -0.14
C TYR A 337 -4.48 -10.74 1.19
N VAL A 338 -3.85 -9.95 2.04
CA VAL A 338 -3.33 -10.39 3.34
C VAL A 338 -4.48 -10.51 4.34
N MET A 339 -4.48 -11.58 5.14
CA MET A 339 -5.55 -11.89 6.08
C MET A 339 -5.55 -10.94 7.28
N GLY A 340 -6.74 -10.44 7.61
CA GLY A 340 -7.10 -9.93 8.93
C GLY A 340 -8.00 -10.91 9.65
N ALA A 341 -9.14 -10.41 10.16
CA ALA A 341 -10.23 -11.22 10.67
C ALA A 341 -11.57 -10.56 10.31
N PRO A 342 -12.61 -11.34 9.97
CA PRO A 342 -13.90 -10.77 9.60
C PRO A 342 -14.50 -9.96 10.75
N TYR A 343 -15.11 -8.82 10.42
CA TYR A 343 -15.79 -7.97 11.40
C TYR A 343 -17.23 -8.41 11.65
N PHE A 344 -17.90 -8.93 10.61
CA PHE A 344 -19.27 -9.39 10.67
C PHE A 344 -19.36 -10.91 10.83
N LYS A 345 -20.48 -11.40 11.37
CA LYS A 345 -20.77 -12.84 11.49
C LYS A 345 -21.00 -13.49 10.13
N LYS A 346 -21.49 -12.72 9.16
CA LYS A 346 -21.69 -13.15 7.79
C LYS A 346 -21.59 -11.97 6.83
N ALA A 347 -20.90 -12.18 5.73
CA ALA A 347 -20.90 -11.30 4.57
C ALA A 347 -21.03 -12.16 3.29
N THR A 348 -21.70 -11.62 2.29
CA THR A 348 -21.79 -12.23 0.98
C THR A 348 -21.49 -11.20 -0.09
N ILE A 349 -20.51 -11.48 -0.92
CA ILE A 349 -20.14 -10.65 -2.06
C ILE A 349 -20.65 -11.33 -3.32
N THR A 350 -21.43 -10.63 -4.10
CA THR A 350 -21.79 -11.07 -5.46
C THR A 350 -20.88 -10.36 -6.44
N LEU A 351 -19.98 -11.11 -7.05
CA LEU A 351 -19.01 -10.60 -8.04
C LEU A 351 -19.70 -10.33 -9.37
N GLU A 352 -19.15 -9.42 -10.20
CA GLU A 352 -19.71 -9.10 -11.52
C GLU A 352 -19.80 -10.33 -12.46
N ASN A 353 -18.96 -11.33 -12.26
CA ASN A 353 -19.03 -12.61 -13.00
C ASN A 353 -20.17 -13.55 -12.53
N GLY A 354 -21.03 -13.06 -11.61
CA GLY A 354 -22.18 -13.81 -11.05
C GLY A 354 -21.80 -14.81 -9.96
N LYS A 355 -20.54 -15.03 -9.66
CA LYS A 355 -20.10 -15.90 -8.56
C LYS A 355 -20.30 -15.20 -7.21
N LYS A 356 -20.50 -16.01 -6.16
CA LYS A 356 -20.67 -15.52 -4.80
C LYS A 356 -19.51 -15.98 -3.92
N LEU A 357 -18.97 -15.04 -3.16
CA LEU A 357 -18.03 -15.32 -2.08
C LEU A 357 -18.78 -15.12 -0.76
N GLU A 358 -18.90 -16.18 0.02
CA GLU A 358 -19.53 -16.16 1.34
C GLU A 358 -18.43 -16.19 2.42
N ILE A 359 -18.49 -15.25 3.35
CA ILE A 359 -17.64 -15.17 4.54
C ILE A 359 -18.55 -15.45 5.73
N SER A 360 -18.23 -16.47 6.52
CA SER A 360 -19.03 -16.92 7.67
C SER A 360 -18.15 -17.01 8.91
N ALA A 361 -18.51 -16.27 9.94
CA ALA A 361 -17.83 -16.25 11.24
C ALA A 361 -18.86 -16.20 12.38
N PRO A 362 -19.66 -17.27 12.59
CA PRO A 362 -20.86 -17.23 13.44
C PRO A 362 -20.55 -16.92 14.92
N LYS A 363 -19.35 -17.26 15.41
CA LYS A 363 -18.89 -16.95 16.77
C LYS A 363 -18.23 -15.59 16.93
N ASN A 364 -18.07 -14.82 15.84
CA ASN A 364 -17.39 -13.53 15.86
C ASN A 364 -18.08 -12.56 16.81
N SER A 365 -17.27 -11.89 17.63
CA SER A 365 -17.67 -10.83 18.56
C SER A 365 -16.45 -10.01 18.96
N ASP A 366 -16.61 -8.96 19.74
CA ASP A 366 -15.47 -8.18 20.25
C ASP A 366 -14.50 -9.00 21.08
N ALA A 367 -15.01 -9.99 21.85
CA ALA A 367 -14.19 -10.93 22.58
C ALA A 367 -13.57 -11.99 21.65
N ASN A 368 -14.38 -12.58 20.76
CA ASN A 368 -13.96 -13.63 19.84
C ASN A 368 -13.41 -13.01 18.55
N ARG A 369 -12.28 -12.34 18.64
CA ARG A 369 -11.63 -11.59 17.57
C ARG A 369 -10.52 -12.36 16.85
N TYR A 370 -10.08 -13.49 17.40
CA TYR A 370 -8.96 -14.26 16.88
C TYR A 370 -9.42 -15.44 16.05
N ILE A 371 -8.74 -15.71 14.94
CA ILE A 371 -8.99 -16.88 14.10
C ILE A 371 -8.38 -18.11 14.75
N ARG A 372 -9.21 -19.01 15.23
CA ARG A 372 -8.81 -20.34 15.69
C ARG A 372 -8.48 -21.25 14.53
N SER A 373 -9.37 -21.31 13.53
CA SER A 373 -9.17 -22.02 12.27
C SER A 373 -9.95 -21.38 11.13
N LEU A 374 -9.53 -21.63 9.91
CA LEU A 374 -10.21 -21.22 8.69
C LEU A 374 -10.40 -22.43 7.77
N ASN A 375 -11.59 -22.58 7.23
CA ASN A 375 -11.89 -23.50 6.16
C ASN A 375 -12.25 -22.72 4.90
N TYR A 376 -11.59 -23.04 3.78
CA TYR A 376 -11.90 -22.48 2.48
C TYR A 376 -12.38 -23.60 1.56
N ASN A 377 -13.65 -23.53 1.15
CA ASN A 377 -14.30 -24.51 0.27
C ASN A 377 -14.17 -25.96 0.78
N GLY A 378 -14.38 -26.19 2.07
CA GLY A 378 -14.33 -27.51 2.69
C GLY A 378 -12.93 -27.97 3.10
N LYS A 379 -11.87 -27.21 2.84
CA LYS A 379 -10.49 -27.56 3.16
C LYS A 379 -9.92 -26.65 4.25
N ASN A 380 -9.11 -27.22 5.16
CA ASN A 380 -8.36 -26.42 6.12
C ASN A 380 -7.42 -25.46 5.40
N TYR A 381 -7.40 -24.20 5.83
CA TYR A 381 -6.64 -23.13 5.19
C TYR A 381 -5.76 -22.39 6.22
N THR A 382 -4.47 -22.61 6.13
CA THR A 382 -3.48 -22.07 7.10
C THR A 382 -2.84 -20.76 6.66
N LYS A 383 -2.87 -20.47 5.35
CA LYS A 383 -2.21 -19.29 4.76
C LYS A 383 -2.73 -17.99 5.36
N ASN A 384 -1.84 -17.00 5.44
CA ASN A 384 -2.14 -15.64 5.88
C ASN A 384 -2.50 -14.70 4.71
N TYR A 385 -2.88 -15.26 3.57
CA TYR A 385 -3.30 -14.51 2.38
C TYR A 385 -4.31 -15.29 1.55
N LEU A 386 -5.04 -14.58 0.71
CA LEU A 386 -5.98 -15.11 -0.29
C LEU A 386 -5.51 -14.68 -1.68
N ASN A 387 -5.70 -15.52 -2.69
CA ASN A 387 -5.35 -15.20 -4.07
C ASN A 387 -6.55 -14.61 -4.82
N HIS A 388 -6.33 -13.56 -5.61
CA HIS A 388 -7.35 -12.85 -6.38
C HIS A 388 -8.14 -13.80 -7.31
N PHE A 389 -7.43 -14.64 -8.08
CA PHE A 389 -8.07 -15.54 -9.04
C PHE A 389 -8.86 -16.67 -8.36
N ASP A 390 -8.47 -17.06 -7.15
CA ASP A 390 -9.26 -18.01 -6.36
C ASP A 390 -10.55 -17.36 -5.83
N LEU A 391 -10.49 -16.11 -5.38
CA LEU A 391 -11.67 -15.35 -4.97
C LEU A 391 -12.67 -15.17 -6.11
N LEU A 392 -12.19 -14.94 -7.34
CA LEU A 392 -13.05 -14.80 -8.53
C LEU A 392 -13.83 -16.09 -8.88
N LYS A 393 -13.41 -17.25 -8.39
CA LYS A 393 -14.16 -18.51 -8.53
C LYS A 393 -15.38 -18.57 -7.60
N GLY A 394 -15.47 -17.63 -6.65
CA GLY A 394 -16.43 -17.66 -5.56
C GLY A 394 -16.08 -18.73 -4.52
N GLY A 395 -17.03 -19.03 -3.65
CA GLY A 395 -16.84 -20.06 -2.64
C GLY A 395 -17.16 -19.58 -1.23
N ARG A 396 -16.69 -20.34 -0.25
CA ARG A 396 -17.04 -20.10 1.15
C ARG A 396 -15.82 -20.14 2.05
N LEU A 397 -15.61 -19.05 2.79
CA LEU A 397 -14.66 -18.91 3.88
C LEU A 397 -15.42 -19.07 5.20
N VAL A 398 -15.06 -20.08 5.99
CA VAL A 398 -15.68 -20.35 7.30
C VAL A 398 -14.64 -20.19 8.38
N PHE A 399 -14.80 -19.15 9.20
CA PHE A 399 -13.91 -18.81 10.29
C PHE A 399 -14.47 -19.36 11.61
N ASP A 400 -13.67 -20.15 12.31
CA ASP A 400 -13.90 -20.45 13.72
C ASP A 400 -13.15 -19.42 14.57
N MET A 401 -13.92 -18.58 15.26
CA MET A 401 -13.38 -17.45 16.03
C MET A 401 -13.31 -17.78 17.52
N ASP A 402 -12.26 -17.26 18.20
CA ASP A 402 -11.98 -17.50 19.61
C ASP A 402 -11.60 -16.20 20.32
N ASN A 403 -11.72 -16.18 21.65
CA ASN A 403 -11.26 -15.09 22.52
C ASN A 403 -9.77 -15.21 22.90
N LYS A 404 -9.09 -16.27 22.49
CA LYS A 404 -7.67 -16.50 22.73
C LYS A 404 -6.91 -16.51 21.41
N PRO A 405 -5.73 -15.84 21.36
CA PRO A 405 -4.90 -15.83 20.17
C PRO A 405 -4.38 -17.25 19.84
N ASN A 406 -4.53 -17.67 18.58
CA ASN A 406 -3.93 -18.91 18.09
C ASN A 406 -2.52 -18.61 17.56
N LYS A 407 -1.50 -18.82 18.41
CA LYS A 407 -0.09 -18.60 18.07
C LYS A 407 0.53 -19.72 17.23
N GLY A 408 -0.22 -20.77 16.92
CA GLY A 408 0.24 -21.89 16.09
C GLY A 408 -0.29 -21.86 14.67
N ARG A 409 -1.16 -20.87 14.31
CA ARG A 409 -1.71 -20.74 12.95
C ARG A 409 -0.91 -19.74 12.13
N GLY A 410 -0.65 -20.08 10.85
CA GLY A 410 -0.01 -19.18 9.90
C GLY A 410 1.45 -18.84 10.23
N ILE A 411 2.17 -19.79 10.81
CA ILE A 411 3.55 -19.60 11.28
C ILE A 411 4.61 -20.19 10.34
N ASN A 412 4.20 -21.05 9.39
CA ASN A 412 5.12 -21.62 8.43
C ASN A 412 5.43 -20.61 7.33
N GLU A 413 6.61 -20.69 6.72
CA GLU A 413 7.00 -19.79 5.63
C GLU A 413 6.06 -19.87 4.42
N SER A 414 5.53 -21.07 4.14
CA SER A 414 4.53 -21.28 3.08
C SER A 414 3.17 -20.61 3.35
N ASP A 415 2.93 -20.22 4.61
CA ASP A 415 1.70 -19.52 5.01
C ASP A 415 1.82 -17.99 4.86
N PHE A 416 3.03 -17.46 4.65
CA PHE A 416 3.27 -16.02 4.59
C PHE A 416 2.88 -15.43 3.23
N PRO A 417 2.39 -14.17 3.21
CA PRO A 417 2.09 -13.47 1.97
C PRO A 417 3.35 -13.25 1.11
N TYR A 418 3.17 -12.94 -0.17
CA TYR A 418 4.24 -12.62 -1.11
C TYR A 418 5.24 -11.61 -0.54
N SER A 419 6.53 -11.86 -0.76
CA SER A 419 7.59 -10.88 -0.54
C SER A 419 8.72 -11.12 -1.54
N PHE A 420 9.18 -10.06 -2.21
CA PHE A 420 10.15 -10.15 -3.29
C PHE A 420 11.43 -10.91 -2.89
N SER A 421 12.03 -10.57 -1.74
CA SER A 421 13.27 -11.22 -1.28
C SER A 421 13.11 -12.70 -0.91
N ARG A 422 11.89 -13.14 -0.55
CA ARG A 422 11.62 -14.54 -0.25
C ARG A 422 11.35 -15.35 -1.51
N ASP A 423 10.55 -14.81 -2.42
CA ASP A 423 10.00 -15.55 -3.56
C ASP A 423 10.93 -15.51 -4.80
N ASN A 424 12.06 -14.81 -4.68
CA ASN A 424 13.12 -14.75 -5.69
C ASN A 424 14.49 -15.32 -5.19
N LYS A 425 14.43 -16.21 -4.19
CA LYS A 425 15.62 -16.97 -3.72
C LYS A 425 15.86 -18.19 -4.56
#